data_d9e9df154138188d8738531f3b979113
#
_entry.id   d9e9df154138188d8738531f3b979113
#
_cell.length_a   1.000
_cell.length_b   1.000
_cell.length_c   1.000
_cell.angle_alpha   90.00
_cell.angle_beta   90.00
_cell.angle_gamma   90.00
#
_symmetry.space_group_name_H-M   'P 1'
#
loop_
_entity.id
_entity.type
_entity.pdbx_description
1 polymer ?
#
loop_
_entity_poly.entity_id
_entity_poly.type
_entity_poly.pdbx_seq_one_letter_code
_entity_poly.pdbx_strand_id
1 'polypeptide(L)'
;MLSWIEALCYDKNNVVYHCMEKEKPHMKSLSIYSITRKQNTEQLQKLERQLSGRAYFLKVRDWEMNSMRSFVDQLELHMEEVYALRFFYSFTIPRLGKEFDLIQIKEEQIVNIELKSGEVTEEAIRKQLLQNRYYLAPLGRTIRSYTYISSQDRLVRLTNHDRIVEADWEQLCRDLLNESQDYEGDIEDLFEAELYLISPLTEATRFLNKEYFLTSQQRDIERQILKKIRIDHKGYYWFTGLPGTGKTLLLYDIAMKLSGRQRVAIIHCGEAGQEWKTLHERLRRIDYVTDNEITEEKLSSYSAILIDEAHLLLPEKLEYLQKAGTRCPVIFSSDCEDMISPEELDQNVAEYLTKLPNMQIFHLTNRIRTNAEVSSFILNMMHLPGRRGLRPYPHVEVVYANDDREAENFQKDYLRQGYRPPQENEERLVVVLDSRYYYDKNGYLRSEHQDVRKLFHQLSRAKEELALVVKENTTVYAVLLNLLQGRK
;
A
#
# COMPACT_ATOMS: atom_id res chain seq x y z
N MET A 1 23.96 -28.65 3.64
CA MET A 1 24.64 -29.05 2.40
C MET A 1 23.61 -29.70 1.50
N LEU A 2 22.99 -28.93 0.64
CA LEU A 2 22.10 -29.45 -0.40
C LEU A 2 22.82 -29.20 -1.72
N SER A 3 23.15 -30.29 -2.36
CA SER A 3 23.89 -30.35 -3.62
C SER A 3 23.08 -29.78 -4.77
N TRP A 4 23.72 -28.94 -5.53
CA TRP A 4 23.29 -28.48 -6.84
C TRP A 4 23.27 -29.66 -7.81
N ILE A 5 22.13 -29.96 -8.41
CA ILE A 5 22.07 -30.83 -9.58
C ILE A 5 21.77 -29.89 -10.76
N GLU A 6 22.83 -29.54 -11.49
CA GLU A 6 22.74 -28.98 -12.83
C GLU A 6 22.45 -30.12 -13.80
N ALA A 7 21.27 -30.15 -14.39
CA ALA A 7 21.00 -31.02 -15.52
C ALA A 7 21.33 -30.27 -16.82
N LEU A 8 22.50 -30.59 -17.38
CA LEU A 8 22.90 -30.17 -18.72
C LEU A 8 22.31 -31.16 -19.73
N CYS A 9 21.36 -30.74 -20.53
CA CYS A 9 20.95 -31.46 -21.74
C CYS A 9 21.73 -30.91 -22.93
N TYR A 10 22.57 -31.75 -23.53
CA TYR A 10 23.28 -31.43 -24.76
C TYR A 10 22.47 -31.94 -25.98
N ASP A 11 22.08 -31.02 -26.84
CA ASP A 11 21.72 -31.33 -28.22
C ASP A 11 22.86 -30.86 -29.14
N LYS A 12 23.14 -31.61 -30.18
CA LYS A 12 24.40 -31.54 -30.97
C LYS A 12 24.63 -30.21 -31.71
N ASN A 13 23.68 -29.25 -31.68
CA ASN A 13 23.80 -27.96 -32.38
C ASN A 13 23.26 -26.74 -31.68
N ASN A 14 22.76 -26.83 -30.44
CA ASN A 14 22.33 -25.63 -29.68
C ASN A 14 22.43 -25.88 -28.18
N VAL A 15 23.14 -25.04 -27.47
CA VAL A 15 23.11 -25.00 -26.00
C VAL A 15 21.92 -24.13 -25.58
N VAL A 16 20.83 -24.78 -25.19
CA VAL A 16 19.68 -24.09 -24.61
C VAL A 16 19.88 -24.04 -23.09
N TYR A 17 20.23 -22.90 -22.56
CA TYR A 17 20.20 -22.68 -21.12
C TYR A 17 18.74 -22.57 -20.70
N HIS A 18 18.19 -23.62 -20.13
CA HIS A 18 16.99 -23.49 -19.30
C HIS A 18 17.43 -22.88 -17.98
N CYS A 19 17.28 -21.56 -17.85
CA CYS A 19 17.19 -20.96 -16.52
C CYS A 19 15.96 -21.57 -15.87
N MET A 20 16.13 -22.48 -14.92
CA MET A 20 15.08 -22.75 -13.95
C MET A 20 14.82 -21.42 -13.24
N GLU A 21 13.68 -20.80 -13.51
CA GLU A 21 13.15 -19.74 -12.67
C GLU A 21 13.19 -20.28 -11.24
N LYS A 22 13.94 -19.62 -10.37
CA LYS A 22 13.85 -19.87 -8.93
C LYS A 22 12.42 -19.49 -8.57
N GLU A 23 11.60 -20.49 -8.30
CA GLU A 23 10.28 -20.25 -7.72
C GLU A 23 10.46 -19.28 -6.56
N LYS A 24 9.77 -18.14 -6.60
CA LYS A 24 9.75 -17.21 -5.47
C LYS A 24 9.34 -18.02 -4.25
N PRO A 25 10.02 -17.88 -3.10
CA PRO A 25 9.59 -18.56 -1.89
C PRO A 25 8.18 -18.06 -1.57
N HIS A 26 7.17 -18.91 -1.82
CA HIS A 26 5.78 -18.62 -1.53
C HIS A 26 5.40 -19.11 -0.13
N MET A 27 4.53 -18.37 0.53
CA MET A 27 4.05 -18.73 1.86
C MET A 27 3.04 -19.88 1.78
N LYS A 28 3.31 -20.96 2.53
CA LYS A 28 2.45 -22.16 2.60
C LYS A 28 1.68 -22.22 3.92
N SER A 29 0.50 -22.81 3.88
CA SER A 29 -0.25 -23.16 5.08
C SER A 29 0.50 -24.26 5.86
N LEU A 30 0.38 -24.22 7.17
CA LEU A 30 1.04 -25.19 8.07
C LEU A 30 0.08 -25.67 9.15
N SER A 31 0.40 -26.82 9.78
CA SER A 31 -0.33 -27.31 10.93
C SER A 31 0.10 -26.57 12.20
N ILE A 32 -0.83 -25.81 12.81
CA ILE A 32 -0.57 -25.13 14.08
C ILE A 32 -0.33 -26.12 15.22
N TYR A 33 -0.89 -27.33 15.12
CA TYR A 33 -0.60 -28.44 16.04
C TYR A 33 0.91 -28.71 16.10
N SER A 34 1.56 -28.82 14.96
CA SER A 34 2.99 -29.13 14.88
C SER A 34 3.88 -28.07 15.50
N ILE A 35 3.54 -26.78 15.37
CA ILE A 35 4.34 -25.68 15.94
C ILE A 35 4.05 -25.48 17.45
N THR A 36 2.85 -25.75 17.92
CA THR A 36 2.50 -25.61 19.34
C THR A 36 3.12 -26.68 20.23
N ARG A 37 3.58 -27.81 19.67
CA ARG A 37 4.24 -28.89 20.43
C ARG A 37 5.75 -28.65 20.66
N LYS A 38 6.32 -27.58 20.14
CA LYS A 38 7.73 -27.23 20.38
C LYS A 38 7.84 -26.34 21.63
N GLN A 39 8.81 -26.66 22.50
CA GLN A 39 9.03 -25.94 23.75
C GLN A 39 10.04 -24.80 23.64
N ASN A 40 10.96 -24.87 22.66
CA ASN A 40 12.03 -23.92 22.47
C ASN A 40 11.66 -22.95 21.35
N THR A 41 11.58 -21.65 21.66
CA THR A 41 11.23 -20.57 20.70
C THR A 41 12.13 -20.51 19.49
N GLU A 42 13.44 -20.76 19.65
CA GLU A 42 14.38 -20.75 18.54
C GLU A 42 14.14 -21.92 17.56
N GLN A 43 13.88 -23.10 18.10
CA GLN A 43 13.55 -24.29 17.29
C GLN A 43 12.20 -24.10 16.58
N LEU A 44 11.25 -23.47 17.27
CA LEU A 44 9.94 -23.14 16.72
C LEU A 44 10.05 -22.18 15.54
N GLN A 45 10.83 -21.11 15.65
CA GLN A 45 11.04 -20.17 14.56
C GLN A 45 11.69 -20.82 13.33
N LYS A 46 12.65 -21.72 13.55
CA LYS A 46 13.27 -22.50 12.49
C LYS A 46 12.27 -23.43 11.80
N LEU A 47 11.47 -24.13 12.60
CA LEU A 47 10.44 -25.05 12.10
C LEU A 47 9.35 -24.30 11.34
N GLU A 48 8.83 -23.22 11.89
CA GLU A 48 7.81 -22.38 11.25
C GLU A 48 8.31 -21.90 9.90
N ARG A 49 9.49 -21.30 9.84
CA ARG A 49 10.09 -20.83 8.59
C ARG A 49 10.26 -21.94 7.56
N GLN A 50 10.67 -23.12 8.00
CA GLN A 50 10.85 -24.27 7.10
C GLN A 50 9.52 -24.79 6.54
N LEU A 51 8.48 -24.84 7.39
CA LEU A 51 7.15 -25.33 7.00
C LEU A 51 6.36 -24.31 6.19
N SER A 52 6.40 -23.05 6.60
CA SER A 52 5.68 -21.97 5.93
C SER A 52 6.32 -21.49 4.63
N GLY A 53 7.60 -21.79 4.39
CA GLY A 53 8.35 -21.24 3.25
C GLY A 53 8.68 -19.75 3.35
N ARG A 54 8.40 -19.11 4.51
CA ARG A 54 8.61 -17.68 4.73
C ARG A 54 10.08 -17.28 4.55
N ALA A 55 10.32 -16.16 3.89
CA ALA A 55 11.67 -15.67 3.61
C ALA A 55 12.43 -15.17 4.87
N TYR A 56 11.70 -14.75 5.92
CA TYR A 56 12.23 -14.19 7.16
C TYR A 56 11.83 -14.99 8.39
N PHE A 57 12.54 -14.79 9.51
CA PHE A 57 12.15 -15.37 10.79
C PHE A 57 11.03 -14.57 11.43
N LEU A 58 9.92 -15.24 11.75
CA LEU A 58 8.82 -14.65 12.47
C LEU A 58 9.23 -14.38 13.93
N LYS A 59 8.97 -13.18 14.41
CA LYS A 59 9.18 -12.84 15.82
C LYS A 59 7.96 -13.30 16.65
N VAL A 60 8.02 -14.53 17.11
CA VAL A 60 6.96 -15.12 17.95
C VAL A 60 7.16 -14.67 19.40
N ARG A 61 6.09 -14.19 20.02
CA ARG A 61 6.08 -13.80 21.44
C ARG A 61 5.51 -14.94 22.29
N ASP A 62 6.01 -15.09 23.50
CA ASP A 62 5.58 -16.20 24.39
C ASP A 62 4.06 -16.20 24.67
N TRP A 63 3.46 -15.03 24.81
CA TRP A 63 2.02 -14.92 25.03
C TRP A 63 1.17 -15.31 23.80
N GLU A 64 1.65 -15.04 22.59
CA GLU A 64 1.02 -15.47 21.33
C GLU A 64 1.03 -17.00 21.24
N MET A 65 2.19 -17.59 21.53
CA MET A 65 2.35 -19.04 21.52
C MET A 65 1.49 -19.72 22.58
N ASN A 66 1.38 -19.15 23.79
CA ASN A 66 0.54 -19.69 24.83
C ASN A 66 -0.95 -19.63 24.46
N SER A 67 -1.40 -18.52 23.84
CA SER A 67 -2.76 -18.41 23.35
C SER A 67 -3.06 -19.42 22.24
N MET A 68 -2.11 -19.66 21.35
CA MET A 68 -2.25 -20.67 20.29
C MET A 68 -2.28 -22.09 20.86
N ARG A 69 -1.44 -22.41 21.86
CA ARG A 69 -1.50 -23.71 22.55
C ARG A 69 -2.84 -23.95 23.19
N SER A 70 -3.31 -22.97 23.97
CA SER A 70 -4.62 -23.05 24.61
C SER A 70 -5.74 -23.25 23.58
N PHE A 71 -5.66 -22.57 22.42
CA PHE A 71 -6.62 -22.75 21.34
C PHE A 71 -6.57 -24.17 20.75
N VAL A 72 -5.37 -24.71 20.50
CA VAL A 72 -5.18 -26.07 19.98
C VAL A 72 -5.66 -27.11 21.02
N ASP A 73 -5.35 -26.92 22.30
CA ASP A 73 -5.78 -27.81 23.36
C ASP A 73 -7.33 -27.85 23.46
N GLN A 74 -8.01 -26.74 23.27
CA GLN A 74 -9.47 -26.70 23.18
C GLN A 74 -9.99 -27.41 21.91
N LEU A 75 -9.37 -27.24 20.76
CA LEU A 75 -9.78 -27.98 19.55
C LEU A 75 -9.67 -29.50 19.74
N GLU A 76 -8.61 -29.98 20.42
CA GLU A 76 -8.44 -31.41 20.71
C GLU A 76 -9.56 -32.01 21.58
N LEU A 77 -10.29 -31.19 22.36
CA LEU A 77 -11.45 -31.65 23.11
C LEU A 77 -12.70 -31.89 22.24
N HIS A 78 -12.74 -31.26 21.05
CA HIS A 78 -13.92 -31.22 20.20
C HIS A 78 -13.72 -31.92 18.85
N MET A 79 -12.49 -32.28 18.48
CA MET A 79 -12.18 -32.98 17.22
C MET A 79 -10.91 -33.82 17.32
N GLU A 80 -10.87 -34.95 16.61
CA GLU A 80 -9.73 -35.89 16.67
C GLU A 80 -8.56 -35.47 15.74
N GLU A 81 -8.84 -34.88 14.57
CA GLU A 81 -7.85 -34.64 13.54
C GLU A 81 -7.31 -33.21 13.51
N VAL A 82 -7.08 -32.59 14.68
CA VAL A 82 -6.53 -31.22 14.80
C VAL A 82 -5.20 -31.07 14.07
N TYR A 83 -4.40 -32.14 14.03
CA TYR A 83 -3.09 -32.15 13.34
C TYR A 83 -3.20 -32.01 11.81
N ALA A 84 -4.34 -32.33 11.22
CA ALA A 84 -4.60 -32.22 9.79
C ALA A 84 -4.99 -30.78 9.37
N LEU A 85 -5.44 -29.95 10.30
CA LEU A 85 -5.83 -28.58 10.01
C LEU A 85 -4.65 -27.74 9.52
N ARG A 86 -4.85 -27.02 8.43
CA ARG A 86 -3.87 -26.16 7.80
C ARG A 86 -4.26 -24.70 7.94
N PHE A 87 -3.31 -23.87 8.37
CA PHE A 87 -3.50 -22.43 8.53
C PHE A 87 -2.31 -21.67 7.96
N PHE A 88 -2.56 -20.51 7.40
CA PHE A 88 -1.55 -19.48 7.26
C PHE A 88 -1.48 -18.73 8.59
N TYR A 89 -0.33 -18.82 9.26
CA TYR A 89 -0.08 -18.25 10.58
C TYR A 89 0.60 -16.91 10.48
N SER A 90 0.11 -15.89 11.23
CA SER A 90 0.67 -14.53 11.24
C SER A 90 0.92 -14.01 9.83
N PHE A 91 -0.10 -14.15 8.97
CA PHE A 91 -0.02 -13.66 7.59
C PHE A 91 -0.29 -12.16 7.57
N THR A 92 0.63 -11.41 6.96
CA THR A 92 0.47 -9.97 6.75
C THR A 92 0.27 -9.69 5.28
N ILE A 93 -0.85 -9.07 4.91
CA ILE A 93 -1.10 -8.67 3.52
C ILE A 93 0.03 -7.74 3.07
N PRO A 94 0.75 -8.07 1.99
CA PRO A 94 1.80 -7.22 1.44
C PRO A 94 1.30 -5.79 1.19
N ARG A 95 2.17 -4.80 1.40
CA ARG A 95 1.89 -3.37 1.18
C ARG A 95 0.82 -2.75 2.10
N LEU A 96 -0.16 -3.52 2.57
CA LEU A 96 -1.25 -3.01 3.43
C LEU A 96 -0.93 -3.09 4.92
N GLY A 97 -0.03 -3.98 5.32
CA GLY A 97 0.37 -4.16 6.72
C GLY A 97 -0.77 -4.66 7.62
N LYS A 98 -1.80 -5.29 7.04
CA LYS A 98 -2.86 -5.95 7.78
C LYS A 98 -2.43 -7.39 8.09
N GLU A 99 -2.34 -7.71 9.37
CA GLU A 99 -2.00 -9.03 9.86
C GLU A 99 -3.25 -9.81 10.28
N PHE A 100 -3.21 -11.13 10.03
CA PHE A 100 -4.17 -12.13 10.51
C PHE A 100 -3.42 -13.12 11.36
N ASP A 101 -3.94 -13.44 12.54
CA ASP A 101 -3.28 -14.41 13.44
C ASP A 101 -3.33 -15.82 12.86
N LEU A 102 -4.51 -16.33 12.54
CA LEU A 102 -4.74 -17.61 11.88
C LEU A 102 -5.79 -17.45 10.77
N ILE A 103 -5.46 -17.91 9.58
CA ILE A 103 -6.39 -17.93 8.46
C ILE A 103 -6.32 -19.26 7.73
N GLN A 104 -7.45 -19.94 7.64
CA GLN A 104 -7.63 -21.13 6.81
C GLN A 104 -8.35 -20.69 5.52
N ILE A 105 -7.78 -21.03 4.38
CA ILE A 105 -8.35 -20.69 3.07
C ILE A 105 -8.66 -21.99 2.33
N LYS A 106 -9.92 -22.17 2.00
CA LYS A 106 -10.41 -23.22 1.13
C LYS A 106 -11.05 -22.61 -0.11
N GLU A 107 -11.38 -23.40 -1.11
CA GLU A 107 -11.95 -22.89 -2.37
C GLU A 107 -13.24 -22.08 -2.16
N GLU A 108 -14.13 -22.53 -1.28
CA GLU A 108 -15.43 -21.87 -1.05
C GLU A 108 -15.53 -21.09 0.25
N GLN A 109 -14.59 -21.30 1.18
CA GLN A 109 -14.68 -20.75 2.52
C GLN A 109 -13.34 -20.26 3.05
N ILE A 110 -13.41 -19.22 3.87
CA ILE A 110 -12.30 -18.71 4.67
C ILE A 110 -12.71 -18.72 6.13
N VAL A 111 -11.89 -19.33 6.99
CA VAL A 111 -12.04 -19.23 8.44
C VAL A 111 -10.89 -18.37 8.97
N ASN A 112 -11.24 -17.24 9.56
CA ASN A 112 -10.30 -16.31 10.19
C ASN A 112 -10.47 -16.38 11.71
N ILE A 113 -9.37 -16.61 12.44
CA ILE A 113 -9.36 -16.72 13.89
C ILE A 113 -8.33 -15.76 14.46
N GLU A 114 -8.79 -14.85 15.31
CA GLU A 114 -7.94 -13.94 16.08
C GLU A 114 -7.70 -14.49 17.48
N LEU A 115 -6.46 -14.40 17.95
CA LEU A 115 -6.05 -14.88 19.27
C LEU A 115 -5.81 -13.70 20.21
N LYS A 116 -6.41 -13.76 21.40
CA LYS A 116 -6.23 -12.75 22.46
C LYS A 116 -5.81 -13.42 23.76
N SER A 117 -4.77 -12.87 24.40
CA SER A 117 -4.24 -13.39 25.67
C SER A 117 -4.83 -12.74 26.90
N GLY A 118 -5.44 -11.56 26.78
CA GLY A 118 -5.97 -10.77 27.88
C GLY A 118 -7.38 -10.27 27.64
N GLU A 119 -7.89 -9.47 28.57
CA GLU A 119 -9.21 -8.87 28.47
C GLU A 119 -9.27 -7.89 27.29
N VAL A 120 -10.28 -8.06 26.45
CA VAL A 120 -10.56 -7.20 25.27
C VAL A 120 -12.05 -6.87 25.28
N THR A 121 -12.37 -5.60 25.00
CA THR A 121 -13.77 -5.18 24.89
C THR A 121 -14.42 -5.77 23.64
N GLU A 122 -15.71 -6.08 23.74
CA GLU A 122 -16.50 -6.60 22.62
C GLU A 122 -16.46 -5.67 21.40
N GLU A 123 -16.47 -4.35 21.61
CA GLU A 123 -16.36 -3.36 20.53
C GLU A 123 -14.98 -3.42 19.83
N ALA A 124 -13.91 -3.69 20.56
CA ALA A 124 -12.59 -3.87 19.97
C ALA A 124 -12.51 -5.14 19.10
N ILE A 125 -13.08 -6.24 19.60
CA ILE A 125 -13.21 -7.50 18.85
C ILE A 125 -14.04 -7.28 17.60
N ARG A 126 -15.21 -6.67 17.73
CA ARG A 126 -16.11 -6.36 16.62
C ARG A 126 -15.40 -5.56 15.56
N LYS A 127 -14.73 -4.48 15.93
CA LYS A 127 -13.99 -3.62 15.00
C LYS A 127 -12.89 -4.39 14.27
N GLN A 128 -12.16 -5.26 14.96
CA GLN A 128 -11.10 -6.07 14.35
C GLN A 128 -11.67 -7.08 13.36
N LEU A 129 -12.71 -7.83 13.73
CA LEU A 129 -13.32 -8.83 12.85
C LEU A 129 -14.03 -8.20 11.63
N LEU A 130 -14.63 -7.02 11.78
CA LEU A 130 -15.16 -6.24 10.66
C LEU A 130 -14.05 -5.83 9.69
N GLN A 131 -12.92 -5.38 10.22
CA GLN A 131 -11.77 -5.05 9.39
C GLN A 131 -11.23 -6.29 8.67
N ASN A 132 -11.12 -7.43 9.36
CA ASN A 132 -10.69 -8.69 8.75
C ASN A 132 -11.62 -9.09 7.61
N ARG A 133 -12.94 -9.06 7.86
CA ARG A 133 -13.94 -9.36 6.83
C ARG A 133 -13.84 -8.45 5.62
N TYR A 134 -13.58 -7.16 5.82
CA TYR A 134 -13.36 -6.22 4.71
C TYR A 134 -12.20 -6.68 3.80
N TYR A 135 -11.06 -7.06 4.38
CA TYR A 135 -9.91 -7.51 3.59
C TYR A 135 -10.11 -8.90 2.96
N LEU A 136 -10.99 -9.71 3.50
CA LEU A 136 -11.28 -11.06 2.97
C LEU A 136 -12.43 -11.08 1.96
N ALA A 137 -13.31 -10.07 1.98
CA ALA A 137 -14.50 -10.01 1.13
C ALA A 137 -14.20 -10.05 -0.40
N PRO A 138 -13.17 -9.35 -0.92
CA PRO A 138 -12.83 -9.39 -2.33
C PRO A 138 -12.46 -10.79 -2.85
N LEU A 139 -12.08 -11.72 -1.97
CA LEU A 139 -11.75 -13.10 -2.35
C LEU A 139 -12.97 -13.92 -2.78
N GLY A 140 -14.19 -13.38 -2.64
CA GLY A 140 -15.43 -13.99 -3.15
C GLY A 140 -15.86 -15.27 -2.45
N ARG A 141 -15.29 -15.60 -1.29
CA ARG A 141 -15.54 -16.83 -0.52
C ARG A 141 -16.41 -16.55 0.70
N THR A 142 -17.05 -17.59 1.24
CA THR A 142 -17.80 -17.48 2.50
C THR A 142 -16.83 -17.23 3.67
N ILE A 143 -16.99 -16.12 4.40
CA ILE A 143 -16.09 -15.74 5.48
C ILE A 143 -16.69 -16.09 6.84
N ARG A 144 -15.93 -16.84 7.65
CA ARG A 144 -16.24 -17.16 9.04
C ARG A 144 -15.17 -16.52 9.94
N SER A 145 -15.57 -15.61 10.81
CA SER A 145 -14.63 -14.84 11.64
C SER A 145 -14.87 -15.09 13.12
N TYR A 146 -13.82 -15.53 13.79
CA TYR A 146 -13.80 -15.91 15.20
C TYR A 146 -12.73 -15.13 15.97
N THR A 147 -12.91 -15.01 17.27
CA THR A 147 -11.88 -14.58 18.22
C THR A 147 -11.88 -15.54 19.40
N TYR A 148 -10.70 -16.06 19.72
CA TYR A 148 -10.48 -16.85 20.95
C TYR A 148 -9.72 -16.01 21.96
N ILE A 149 -10.24 -15.95 23.20
CA ILE A 149 -9.68 -15.21 24.32
C ILE A 149 -9.17 -16.22 25.35
N SER A 150 -7.86 -16.50 25.30
CA SER A 150 -7.27 -17.59 26.09
C SER A 150 -7.33 -17.38 27.61
N SER A 151 -7.32 -16.13 28.10
CA SER A 151 -7.46 -15.83 29.55
C SER A 151 -8.83 -16.18 30.13
N GLN A 152 -9.85 -16.30 29.28
CA GLN A 152 -11.24 -16.57 29.69
C GLN A 152 -11.77 -17.90 29.13
N ASP A 153 -10.95 -18.58 28.32
CA ASP A 153 -11.36 -19.74 27.52
C ASP A 153 -12.65 -19.50 26.73
N ARG A 154 -12.74 -18.31 26.17
CA ARG A 154 -13.96 -17.79 25.55
C ARG A 154 -13.79 -17.71 24.04
N LEU A 155 -14.72 -18.30 23.29
CA LEU A 155 -14.80 -18.24 21.84
C LEU A 155 -15.99 -17.37 21.42
N VAL A 156 -15.75 -16.38 20.57
CA VAL A 156 -16.80 -15.52 20.01
C VAL A 156 -16.69 -15.46 18.50
N ARG A 157 -17.79 -15.12 17.82
CA ARG A 157 -17.82 -14.96 16.36
C ARG A 157 -18.55 -13.70 15.92
N LEU A 158 -18.20 -13.22 14.74
CA LEU A 158 -18.92 -12.15 14.07
C LEU A 158 -20.07 -12.73 13.24
N THR A 159 -21.28 -12.26 13.46
CA THR A 159 -22.43 -12.61 12.64
C THR A 159 -22.49 -11.83 11.33
N ASN A 160 -23.37 -12.25 10.39
CA ASN A 160 -23.63 -11.52 9.16
C ASN A 160 -24.26 -10.14 9.40
N HIS A 161 -24.85 -9.90 10.58
CA HIS A 161 -25.43 -8.61 11.00
C HIS A 161 -24.47 -7.77 11.84
N ASP A 162 -23.17 -8.03 11.75
CA ASP A 162 -22.11 -7.25 12.40
C ASP A 162 -22.16 -7.27 13.93
N ARG A 163 -22.70 -8.33 14.51
CA ARG A 163 -22.79 -8.51 15.98
C ARG A 163 -21.81 -9.58 16.44
N ILE A 164 -21.21 -9.36 17.61
CA ILE A 164 -20.44 -10.38 18.30
C ILE A 164 -21.43 -11.24 19.10
N VAL A 165 -21.28 -12.54 19.00
CA VAL A 165 -22.03 -13.53 19.78
C VAL A 165 -21.08 -14.61 20.27
N GLU A 166 -21.44 -15.27 21.38
CA GLU A 166 -20.73 -16.49 21.83
C GLU A 166 -20.75 -17.52 20.69
N ALA A 167 -19.64 -18.19 20.51
CA ALA A 167 -19.50 -19.24 19.53
C ALA A 167 -19.39 -20.60 20.20
N ASP A 168 -20.00 -21.57 19.54
CA ASP A 168 -19.91 -22.97 19.90
C ASP A 168 -18.69 -23.62 19.24
N TRP A 169 -17.91 -24.37 20.01
CA TRP A 169 -16.74 -25.10 19.51
C TRP A 169 -17.10 -26.10 18.40
N GLU A 170 -18.24 -26.80 18.54
CA GLU A 170 -18.71 -27.70 17.49
C GLU A 170 -18.98 -26.98 16.19
N GLN A 171 -19.50 -25.73 16.22
CA GLN A 171 -19.71 -24.93 15.02
C GLN A 171 -18.36 -24.54 14.39
N LEU A 172 -17.37 -24.14 15.21
CA LEU A 172 -16.03 -23.85 14.70
C LEU A 172 -15.40 -25.09 14.05
N CYS A 173 -15.51 -26.26 14.70
CA CYS A 173 -15.00 -27.51 14.13
C CYS A 173 -15.67 -27.85 12.80
N ARG A 174 -17.01 -27.70 12.69
CA ARG A 174 -17.71 -27.87 11.39
C ARG A 174 -17.22 -26.90 10.32
N ASP A 175 -16.99 -25.64 10.69
CA ASP A 175 -16.47 -24.64 9.74
C ASP A 175 -15.04 -24.99 9.29
N LEU A 176 -14.18 -25.47 10.20
CA LEU A 176 -12.80 -25.88 9.89
C LEU A 176 -12.72 -27.16 9.03
N LEU A 177 -13.65 -28.09 9.23
CA LEU A 177 -13.75 -29.36 8.51
C LEU A 177 -14.56 -29.26 7.23
N ASN A 178 -14.91 -28.08 6.76
CA ASN A 178 -15.61 -27.88 5.49
C ASN A 178 -14.98 -28.73 4.36
N GLU A 179 -15.81 -29.39 3.55
CA GLU A 179 -15.41 -30.40 2.55
C GLU A 179 -14.69 -29.79 1.33
N SER A 180 -14.72 -28.45 1.14
CA SER A 180 -14.01 -27.80 0.02
C SER A 180 -12.50 -27.95 0.16
N GLN A 181 -11.81 -28.01 -0.96
CA GLN A 181 -10.35 -28.23 -1.01
C GLN A 181 -9.59 -27.06 -0.39
N ASP A 182 -8.45 -27.38 0.25
CA ASP A 182 -7.53 -26.37 0.77
C ASP A 182 -6.89 -25.62 -0.40
N TYR A 183 -6.69 -24.31 -0.22
CA TYR A 183 -5.96 -23.49 -1.18
C TYR A 183 -4.47 -23.84 -1.14
N GLU A 184 -3.91 -24.28 -2.25
CA GLU A 184 -2.51 -24.71 -2.38
C GLU A 184 -1.59 -23.63 -3.01
N GLY A 185 -2.15 -22.53 -3.52
CA GLY A 185 -1.40 -21.43 -4.14
C GLY A 185 -0.68 -20.54 -3.13
N ASP A 186 0.02 -19.53 -3.65
CA ASP A 186 0.60 -18.48 -2.80
C ASP A 186 -0.53 -17.59 -2.25
N ILE A 187 -0.58 -17.47 -0.93
CA ILE A 187 -1.59 -16.63 -0.28
C ILE A 187 -1.43 -15.16 -0.69
N GLU A 188 -0.21 -14.70 -0.99
CA GLU A 188 0.05 -13.31 -1.38
C GLU A 188 -0.65 -12.96 -2.70
N ASP A 189 -0.76 -13.91 -3.63
CA ASP A 189 -1.43 -13.73 -4.93
C ASP A 189 -2.95 -13.51 -4.82
N LEU A 190 -3.56 -13.89 -3.68
CA LEU A 190 -4.98 -13.65 -3.44
C LEU A 190 -5.29 -12.19 -3.05
N PHE A 191 -4.29 -11.43 -2.58
CA PHE A 191 -4.48 -10.11 -2.01
C PHE A 191 -3.89 -9.03 -2.90
N GLU A 192 -4.61 -8.66 -3.94
CA GLU A 192 -4.26 -7.51 -4.77
C GLU A 192 -4.50 -6.23 -3.98
N ALA A 193 -3.42 -5.45 -3.74
CA ALA A 193 -3.50 -4.23 -2.94
C ALA A 193 -4.51 -3.21 -3.50
N GLU A 194 -4.74 -3.23 -4.81
CA GLU A 194 -5.64 -2.35 -5.54
C GLU A 194 -7.11 -2.52 -5.15
N LEU A 195 -7.52 -3.74 -4.81
CA LEU A 195 -8.90 -4.02 -4.38
C LEU A 195 -9.30 -3.24 -3.11
N TYR A 196 -8.30 -2.78 -2.35
CA TYR A 196 -8.47 -2.08 -1.09
C TYR A 196 -8.20 -0.58 -1.17
N LEU A 197 -7.76 -0.10 -2.33
CA LEU A 197 -7.48 1.32 -2.52
C LEU A 197 -8.74 2.07 -2.90
N ILE A 198 -9.05 3.07 -2.12
CA ILE A 198 -10.10 4.05 -2.41
C ILE A 198 -9.45 5.41 -2.52
N SER A 199 -9.78 6.13 -3.59
CA SER A 199 -9.47 7.54 -3.70
C SER A 199 -10.73 8.38 -3.45
N PRO A 200 -10.74 9.27 -2.47
CA PRO A 200 -11.87 10.17 -2.25
C PRO A 200 -12.26 10.97 -3.50
N LEU A 201 -11.26 11.28 -4.34
CA LEU A 201 -11.42 12.10 -5.54
C LEU A 201 -11.92 11.34 -6.79
N THR A 202 -11.92 10.00 -6.76
CA THR A 202 -12.44 9.17 -7.88
C THR A 202 -13.57 8.25 -7.46
N GLU A 203 -13.68 7.93 -6.17
CA GLU A 203 -14.67 7.01 -5.60
C GLU A 203 -15.37 7.62 -4.39
N ALA A 204 -15.85 8.86 -4.54
CA ALA A 204 -16.45 9.63 -3.46
C ALA A 204 -17.56 8.88 -2.69
N THR A 205 -18.39 8.10 -3.41
CA THR A 205 -19.48 7.34 -2.78
C THR A 205 -18.96 6.26 -1.83
N ARG A 206 -17.96 5.48 -2.25
CA ARG A 206 -17.34 4.46 -1.40
C ARG A 206 -16.66 5.09 -0.18
N PHE A 207 -15.96 6.22 -0.40
CA PHE A 207 -15.34 6.97 0.69
C PHE A 207 -16.38 7.46 1.71
N LEU A 208 -17.48 8.05 1.26
CA LEU A 208 -18.57 8.54 2.12
C LEU A 208 -19.25 7.42 2.90
N ASN A 209 -19.41 6.26 2.29
CA ASN A 209 -19.94 5.04 2.93
C ASN A 209 -18.95 4.41 3.91
N LYS A 210 -17.73 4.93 4.02
CA LYS A 210 -16.63 4.37 4.84
C LYS A 210 -16.23 2.95 4.42
N GLU A 211 -16.31 2.67 3.13
CA GLU A 211 -15.91 1.40 2.54
C GLU A 211 -14.38 1.35 2.33
N TYR A 212 -13.62 1.72 3.35
CA TYR A 212 -12.15 1.69 3.36
C TYR A 212 -11.61 1.50 4.77
N PHE A 213 -10.36 1.07 4.83
CA PHE A 213 -9.57 1.08 6.06
C PHE A 213 -8.22 1.73 5.82
N LEU A 214 -7.81 2.57 6.74
CA LEU A 214 -6.45 3.09 6.76
C LEU A 214 -5.47 1.96 7.10
N THR A 215 -4.31 1.96 6.45
CA THR A 215 -3.20 1.06 6.82
C THR A 215 -2.76 1.30 8.27
N SER A 216 -1.99 0.40 8.85
CA SER A 216 -1.48 0.56 10.20
C SER A 216 -0.67 1.85 10.35
N GLN A 217 0.20 2.15 9.37
CA GLN A 217 0.99 3.37 9.36
C GLN A 217 0.12 4.64 9.24
N GLN A 218 -0.85 4.66 8.32
CA GLN A 218 -1.78 5.77 8.19
C GLN A 218 -2.58 6.02 9.47
N ARG A 219 -3.06 4.97 10.12
CA ARG A 219 -3.78 5.08 11.42
C ARG A 219 -2.90 5.62 12.54
N ASP A 220 -1.64 5.23 12.57
CA ASP A 220 -0.72 5.73 13.60
C ASP A 220 -0.40 7.21 13.40
N ILE A 221 -0.17 7.65 12.17
CA ILE A 221 0.01 9.06 11.83
C ILE A 221 -1.24 9.87 12.17
N GLU A 222 -2.41 9.41 11.74
CA GLU A 222 -3.68 10.03 12.07
C GLU A 222 -3.88 10.20 13.58
N ARG A 223 -3.68 9.14 14.34
CA ARG A 223 -3.82 9.13 15.79
C ARG A 223 -2.88 10.13 16.46
N GLN A 224 -1.64 10.21 16.00
CA GLN A 224 -0.66 11.15 16.51
C GLN A 224 -1.06 12.60 16.21
N ILE A 225 -1.48 12.92 14.99
CA ILE A 225 -1.95 14.24 14.57
C ILE A 225 -3.18 14.64 15.40
N LEU A 226 -4.21 13.80 15.43
CA LEU A 226 -5.45 14.11 16.17
C LEU A 226 -5.22 14.25 17.68
N LYS A 227 -4.30 13.46 18.27
CA LYS A 227 -3.93 13.59 19.68
C LYS A 227 -3.29 14.95 19.96
N LYS A 228 -2.35 15.39 19.12
CA LYS A 228 -1.69 16.69 19.27
C LYS A 228 -2.66 17.85 19.06
N ILE A 229 -3.50 17.78 18.03
CA ILE A 229 -4.55 18.81 17.78
C ILE A 229 -5.48 18.98 18.98
N ARG A 230 -5.84 17.89 19.66
CA ARG A 230 -6.68 17.97 20.88
C ARG A 230 -6.01 18.69 22.04
N ILE A 231 -4.68 18.66 22.11
CA ILE A 231 -3.91 19.31 23.17
C ILE A 231 -3.61 20.76 22.81
N ASP A 232 -3.15 21.00 21.59
CA ASP A 232 -2.57 22.28 21.19
C ASP A 232 -3.59 23.20 20.50
N HIS A 233 -4.65 22.64 19.95
CA HIS A 233 -5.71 23.31 19.18
C HIS A 233 -5.23 24.11 17.95
N LYS A 234 -3.95 24.11 17.65
CA LYS A 234 -3.26 24.82 16.58
C LYS A 234 -1.95 24.14 16.21
N GLY A 235 -1.25 24.68 15.21
CA GLY A 235 0.08 24.20 14.83
C GLY A 235 0.15 23.65 13.40
N TYR A 236 1.30 23.13 13.05
CA TYR A 236 1.60 22.68 11.70
C TYR A 236 1.94 21.20 11.71
N TYR A 237 1.29 20.48 10.80
CA TYR A 237 1.47 19.03 10.61
C TYR A 237 1.72 18.77 9.13
N TRP A 238 2.68 17.95 8.83
CA TRP A 238 3.01 17.64 7.47
C TRP A 238 3.30 16.15 7.31
N PHE A 239 2.57 15.49 6.44
CA PHE A 239 2.91 14.12 6.06
C PHE A 239 3.27 14.04 4.58
N THR A 240 4.41 13.39 4.34
CA THR A 240 4.96 13.16 3.01
C THR A 240 4.91 11.68 2.67
N GLY A 241 5.06 11.37 1.41
CA GLY A 241 5.17 10.01 0.92
C GLY A 241 5.07 9.97 -0.58
N LEU A 242 5.54 8.91 -1.17
CA LEU A 242 5.52 8.71 -2.61
C LEU A 242 4.08 8.63 -3.17
N PRO A 243 3.89 8.82 -4.47
CA PRO A 243 2.62 8.57 -5.12
C PRO A 243 2.09 7.17 -4.77
N GLY A 244 0.78 7.06 -4.54
CA GLY A 244 0.16 5.78 -4.20
C GLY A 244 0.30 5.32 -2.74
N THR A 245 0.86 6.12 -1.83
CA THR A 245 0.89 5.80 -0.38
C THR A 245 -0.42 6.13 0.35
N GLY A 246 -1.41 6.70 -0.35
CA GLY A 246 -2.73 7.02 0.20
C GLY A 246 -2.77 8.32 1.00
N LYS A 247 -1.94 9.30 0.68
CA LYS A 247 -1.91 10.64 1.33
C LYS A 247 -3.27 11.33 1.29
N THR A 248 -3.87 11.45 0.12
CA THR A 248 -5.19 12.05 -0.07
C THR A 248 -6.25 11.36 0.79
N LEU A 249 -6.28 10.02 0.83
CA LEU A 249 -7.21 9.27 1.67
C LEU A 249 -7.04 9.62 3.15
N LEU A 250 -5.80 9.64 3.63
CA LEU A 250 -5.47 10.00 5.02
C LEU A 250 -5.89 11.44 5.33
N LEU A 251 -5.62 12.40 4.42
CA LEU A 251 -5.99 13.80 4.60
C LEU A 251 -7.50 13.97 4.75
N TYR A 252 -8.27 13.33 3.87
CA TYR A 252 -9.74 13.40 3.89
C TYR A 252 -10.34 12.69 5.10
N ASP A 253 -9.76 11.58 5.55
CA ASP A 253 -10.22 10.90 6.78
C ASP A 253 -9.99 11.78 8.02
N ILE A 254 -8.83 12.45 8.11
CA ILE A 254 -8.56 13.44 9.16
C ILE A 254 -9.56 14.60 9.08
N ALA A 255 -9.83 15.13 7.87
CA ALA A 255 -10.79 16.21 7.68
C ALA A 255 -12.20 15.83 8.17
N MET A 256 -12.68 14.62 7.83
CA MET A 256 -13.97 14.12 8.33
C MET A 256 -14.03 14.05 9.85
N LYS A 257 -12.95 13.62 10.51
CA LYS A 257 -12.89 13.54 11.98
C LYS A 257 -12.86 14.91 12.64
N LEU A 258 -12.17 15.89 12.04
CA LEU A 258 -12.12 17.26 12.52
C LEU A 258 -13.44 18.01 12.28
N SER A 259 -14.12 17.73 11.17
CA SER A 259 -15.38 18.39 10.78
C SER A 259 -16.61 18.01 11.64
N GLY A 260 -16.48 17.07 12.55
CA GLY A 260 -17.61 16.56 13.35
C GLY A 260 -18.41 17.62 14.08
N ARG A 261 -17.80 18.74 14.51
CA ARG A 261 -18.45 19.88 15.21
C ARG A 261 -18.15 21.24 14.62
N GLN A 262 -17.18 21.38 13.73
CA GLN A 262 -16.64 22.66 13.27
C GLN A 262 -16.44 22.65 11.76
N ARG A 263 -16.32 23.82 11.14
CA ARG A 263 -16.03 23.94 9.71
C ARG A 263 -14.54 23.77 9.45
N VAL A 264 -14.22 23.00 8.44
CA VAL A 264 -12.87 22.65 8.01
C VAL A 264 -12.71 23.01 6.54
N ALA A 265 -11.54 23.54 6.15
CA ALA A 265 -11.22 23.74 4.75
C ALA A 265 -10.33 22.61 4.24
N ILE A 266 -10.63 22.10 3.06
CA ILE A 266 -9.69 21.32 2.24
C ILE A 266 -9.29 22.18 1.05
N ILE A 267 -8.00 22.40 0.90
CA ILE A 267 -7.38 23.07 -0.23
C ILE A 267 -6.70 22.00 -1.07
N HIS A 268 -7.16 21.83 -2.30
CA HIS A 268 -6.50 20.94 -3.25
C HIS A 268 -5.71 21.77 -4.22
N CYS A 269 -4.38 21.58 -4.25
CA CYS A 269 -3.49 22.27 -5.19
C CYS A 269 -3.39 21.44 -6.48
N GLY A 270 -3.63 22.06 -7.63
CA GLY A 270 -3.66 21.39 -8.92
C GLY A 270 -5.07 21.07 -9.43
N GLU A 271 -5.18 20.17 -10.40
CA GLU A 271 -6.47 19.81 -11.00
C GLU A 271 -7.31 18.95 -10.05
N ALA A 272 -8.39 19.50 -9.53
CA ALA A 272 -9.39 18.76 -8.79
C ALA A 272 -10.27 17.95 -9.76
N GLY A 273 -10.43 16.65 -9.53
CA GLY A 273 -11.34 15.80 -10.29
C GLY A 273 -12.81 16.25 -10.14
N GLN A 274 -13.72 15.71 -10.96
CA GLN A 274 -15.15 16.10 -10.91
C GLN A 274 -15.86 15.66 -9.63
N GLU A 275 -15.34 14.65 -8.94
CA GLU A 275 -15.93 14.04 -7.74
C GLU A 275 -15.94 14.95 -6.49
N TRP A 276 -15.15 16.03 -6.48
CA TRP A 276 -15.15 16.97 -5.36
C TRP A 276 -16.54 17.59 -5.12
N LYS A 277 -17.39 17.71 -6.17
CA LYS A 277 -18.76 18.22 -6.05
C LYS A 277 -19.61 17.27 -5.20
N THR A 278 -19.52 15.97 -5.45
CA THR A 278 -20.24 14.94 -4.68
C THR A 278 -19.82 14.96 -3.21
N LEU A 279 -18.53 15.15 -2.93
CA LEU A 279 -18.00 15.26 -1.57
C LEU A 279 -18.53 16.53 -0.88
N HIS A 280 -18.50 17.67 -1.56
CA HIS A 280 -18.96 18.96 -1.01
C HIS A 280 -20.46 18.95 -0.69
N GLU A 281 -21.28 18.38 -1.55
CA GLU A 281 -22.74 18.27 -1.31
C GLU A 281 -23.08 17.43 -0.08
N ARG A 282 -22.31 16.39 0.19
CA ARG A 282 -22.54 15.43 1.28
C ARG A 282 -21.85 15.82 2.59
N LEU A 283 -20.69 16.44 2.53
CA LEU A 283 -19.87 16.82 3.70
C LEU A 283 -20.03 18.31 4.03
N ARG A 284 -21.20 18.72 4.50
CA ARG A 284 -21.62 20.12 4.72
C ARG A 284 -20.71 20.97 5.61
N ARG A 285 -19.77 20.38 6.37
CA ARG A 285 -18.83 21.09 7.25
C ARG A 285 -17.40 21.06 6.71
N ILE A 286 -17.21 20.52 5.53
CA ILE A 286 -15.94 20.55 4.82
C ILE A 286 -16.14 21.41 3.58
N ASP A 287 -15.45 22.53 3.55
CA ASP A 287 -15.45 23.42 2.40
C ASP A 287 -14.23 23.14 1.53
N TYR A 288 -14.44 23.06 0.24
CA TYR A 288 -13.38 22.95 -0.75
C TYR A 288 -13.00 24.35 -1.21
N VAL A 289 -11.73 24.69 -1.04
CA VAL A 289 -11.15 25.99 -1.37
C VAL A 289 -10.08 25.75 -2.44
N THR A 290 -10.13 26.50 -3.52
CA THR A 290 -9.06 26.48 -4.51
C THR A 290 -7.85 27.30 -4.02
N ASP A 291 -6.66 27.01 -4.55
CA ASP A 291 -5.44 27.75 -4.21
C ASP A 291 -5.57 29.26 -4.49
N ASN A 292 -6.28 29.65 -5.56
CA ASN A 292 -6.57 31.05 -5.89
C ASN A 292 -7.43 31.76 -4.83
N GLU A 293 -8.26 31.04 -4.11
CA GLU A 293 -9.15 31.56 -3.08
C GLU A 293 -8.50 31.71 -1.69
N ILE A 294 -7.22 31.33 -1.54
CA ILE A 294 -6.48 31.44 -0.29
C ILE A 294 -6.25 32.92 0.05
N THR A 295 -6.98 33.40 1.04
CA THR A 295 -6.84 34.75 1.63
C THR A 295 -6.93 34.66 3.15
N GLU A 296 -6.37 35.63 3.87
CA GLU A 296 -6.42 35.65 5.33
C GLU A 296 -7.87 35.70 5.85
N GLU A 297 -8.72 36.46 5.19
CA GLU A 297 -10.14 36.60 5.56
C GLU A 297 -10.88 35.26 5.44
N LYS A 298 -10.73 34.57 4.28
CA LYS A 298 -11.38 33.28 4.04
C LYS A 298 -10.88 32.19 5.00
N LEU A 299 -9.58 32.12 5.23
CA LEU A 299 -8.99 31.13 6.14
C LEU A 299 -9.37 31.37 7.62
N SER A 300 -9.74 32.58 8.00
CA SER A 300 -10.13 32.91 9.39
C SER A 300 -11.42 32.22 9.85
N SER A 301 -12.27 31.80 8.91
CA SER A 301 -13.55 31.15 9.20
C SER A 301 -13.45 29.66 9.54
N TYR A 302 -12.28 29.04 9.39
CA TYR A 302 -12.08 27.60 9.56
C TYR A 302 -11.37 27.26 10.86
N SER A 303 -11.78 26.17 11.47
CA SER A 303 -11.17 25.61 12.67
C SER A 303 -10.02 24.65 12.40
N ALA A 304 -9.89 24.20 11.17
CA ALA A 304 -8.75 23.43 10.67
C ALA A 304 -8.63 23.63 9.14
N ILE A 305 -7.42 23.61 8.63
CA ILE A 305 -7.11 23.78 7.21
C ILE A 305 -6.24 22.62 6.78
N LEU A 306 -6.66 21.90 5.74
CA LEU A 306 -5.94 20.77 5.20
C LEU A 306 -5.58 21.06 3.74
N ILE A 307 -4.34 20.82 3.38
CA ILE A 307 -3.80 21.12 2.05
C ILE A 307 -3.31 19.84 1.41
N ASP A 308 -3.93 19.45 0.31
CA ASP A 308 -3.46 18.33 -0.52
C ASP A 308 -2.58 18.84 -1.65
N GLU A 309 -1.59 18.03 -2.03
CA GLU A 309 -0.56 18.36 -3.03
C GLU A 309 0.16 19.69 -2.71
N ALA A 310 0.52 19.88 -1.45
CA ALA A 310 1.07 21.15 -0.94
C ALA A 310 2.36 21.59 -1.63
N HIS A 311 3.09 20.69 -2.31
CA HIS A 311 4.27 21.03 -3.09
C HIS A 311 3.96 21.93 -4.31
N LEU A 312 2.69 22.04 -4.69
CA LEU A 312 2.21 22.90 -5.77
C LEU A 312 1.79 24.30 -5.31
N LEU A 313 1.85 24.58 -4.00
CA LEU A 313 1.51 25.89 -3.47
C LEU A 313 2.45 26.98 -3.96
N LEU A 314 1.87 28.14 -4.29
CA LEU A 314 2.65 29.33 -4.56
C LEU A 314 3.25 29.89 -3.26
N PRO A 315 4.49 30.37 -3.24
CA PRO A 315 5.15 30.90 -2.03
C PRO A 315 4.36 32.00 -1.31
N GLU A 316 3.69 32.89 -2.06
CA GLU A 316 2.84 33.95 -1.52
C GLU A 316 1.66 33.44 -0.68
N LYS A 317 1.14 32.22 -0.99
CA LYS A 317 0.04 31.61 -0.24
C LYS A 317 0.51 30.99 1.07
N LEU A 318 1.77 30.61 1.16
CA LEU A 318 2.36 30.02 2.37
C LEU A 318 2.35 30.98 3.56
N GLU A 319 2.47 32.28 3.33
CA GLU A 319 2.40 33.30 4.41
C GLU A 319 1.01 33.32 5.07
N TYR A 320 -0.07 33.20 4.29
CA TYR A 320 -1.43 33.14 4.84
C TYR A 320 -1.64 31.87 5.68
N LEU A 321 -1.09 30.75 5.23
CA LEU A 321 -1.15 29.47 5.94
C LEU A 321 -0.29 29.50 7.20
N GLN A 322 0.86 30.19 7.18
CA GLN A 322 1.69 30.41 8.38
C GLN A 322 0.94 31.19 9.43
N LYS A 323 0.26 32.28 9.06
CA LYS A 323 -0.58 33.04 10.00
C LYS A 323 -1.75 32.18 10.53
N ALA A 324 -2.40 31.38 9.67
CA ALA A 324 -3.50 30.51 10.07
C ALA A 324 -3.06 29.47 11.12
N GLY A 325 -1.89 28.86 10.99
CA GLY A 325 -1.35 27.85 11.92
C GLY A 325 -1.08 28.36 13.35
N THR A 326 -1.05 29.67 13.55
CA THR A 326 -1.01 30.26 14.91
C THR A 326 -2.36 30.22 15.63
N ARG A 327 -3.45 30.00 14.89
CA ARG A 327 -4.85 30.04 15.38
C ARG A 327 -5.53 28.68 15.33
N CYS A 328 -5.28 27.90 14.28
CA CYS A 328 -5.89 26.59 14.06
C CYS A 328 -4.84 25.59 13.52
N PRO A 329 -5.09 24.27 13.56
CA PRO A 329 -4.22 23.31 12.93
C PRO A 329 -4.22 23.46 11.40
N VAL A 330 -3.02 23.47 10.83
CA VAL A 330 -2.78 23.44 9.39
C VAL A 330 -2.04 22.15 9.06
N ILE A 331 -2.63 21.34 8.19
CA ILE A 331 -2.13 20.01 7.86
C ILE A 331 -1.79 19.96 6.38
N PHE A 332 -0.55 19.65 6.06
CA PHE A 332 -0.03 19.55 4.70
C PHE A 332 0.15 18.09 4.29
N SER A 333 -0.21 17.78 3.07
CA SER A 333 0.06 16.52 2.37
C SER A 333 0.85 16.82 1.10
N SER A 334 1.96 16.14 0.88
CA SER A 334 2.77 16.40 -0.30
C SER A 334 3.68 15.23 -0.71
N ASP A 335 4.14 15.28 -1.95
CA ASP A 335 5.13 14.37 -2.53
C ASP A 335 6.56 14.95 -2.51
N CYS A 336 6.88 15.78 -1.54
CA CYS A 336 8.13 16.58 -1.52
C CYS A 336 9.44 15.78 -1.53
N GLU A 337 9.43 14.47 -1.38
CA GLU A 337 10.62 13.66 -1.58
C GLU A 337 10.99 13.51 -3.06
N ASP A 338 10.08 13.86 -3.96
CA ASP A 338 10.14 13.65 -5.39
C ASP A 338 9.82 14.93 -6.17
N MET A 339 10.50 16.05 -5.83
CA MET A 339 10.43 17.24 -6.64
C MET A 339 11.07 16.95 -8.01
N ILE A 340 10.23 16.88 -9.04
CA ILE A 340 10.58 16.35 -10.36
C ILE A 340 10.93 17.47 -11.31
N SER A 341 10.42 18.68 -11.05
CA SER A 341 10.69 19.84 -11.91
C SER A 341 11.57 20.87 -11.20
N PRO A 342 12.37 21.65 -11.95
CA PRO A 342 13.15 22.75 -11.38
C PRO A 342 12.30 23.88 -10.82
N GLU A 343 11.14 24.11 -11.42
CA GLU A 343 10.21 25.12 -10.92
C GLU A 343 9.75 24.75 -9.50
N GLU A 344 9.55 23.46 -9.24
CA GLU A 344 9.27 22.96 -7.88
C GLU A 344 10.46 23.10 -6.94
N LEU A 345 11.67 22.89 -7.45
CA LEU A 345 12.90 23.10 -6.69
C LEU A 345 13.15 24.58 -6.41
N ASP A 346 12.88 25.46 -7.36
CA ASP A 346 13.03 26.90 -7.22
C ASP A 346 11.99 27.48 -6.24
N GLN A 347 10.77 26.95 -6.22
CA GLN A 347 9.74 27.32 -5.25
C GLN A 347 10.01 26.79 -3.85
N ASN A 348 10.73 25.69 -3.74
CA ASN A 348 11.22 25.03 -2.51
C ASN A 348 10.22 25.04 -1.33
N VAL A 349 8.97 24.67 -1.62
CA VAL A 349 7.90 24.60 -0.60
C VAL A 349 8.30 23.71 0.58
N ALA A 350 9.01 22.61 0.31
CA ALA A 350 9.49 21.71 1.36
C ALA A 350 10.43 22.42 2.35
N GLU A 351 11.36 23.23 1.86
CA GLU A 351 12.25 23.99 2.71
C GLU A 351 11.49 25.04 3.54
N TYR A 352 10.48 25.66 2.94
CA TYR A 352 9.62 26.59 3.66
C TYR A 352 8.84 25.87 4.78
N LEU A 353 8.22 24.72 4.46
CA LEU A 353 7.46 23.97 5.45
C LEU A 353 8.33 23.49 6.62
N THR A 354 9.57 23.08 6.36
CA THR A 354 10.50 22.67 7.44
C THR A 354 10.89 23.83 8.38
N LYS A 355 10.82 25.08 7.91
CA LYS A 355 11.11 26.28 8.70
C LYS A 355 9.93 26.76 9.55
N LEU A 356 8.72 26.21 9.36
CA LEU A 356 7.57 26.57 10.18
C LEU A 356 7.78 26.16 11.65
N PRO A 357 7.38 26.99 12.62
CA PRO A 357 7.66 26.75 14.02
C PRO A 357 6.96 25.48 14.52
N ASN A 358 7.72 24.60 15.16
CA ASN A 358 7.24 23.33 15.73
C ASN A 358 6.51 22.42 14.71
N MET A 359 6.90 22.46 13.43
CA MET A 359 6.38 21.57 12.41
C MET A 359 6.52 20.10 12.81
N GLN A 360 5.42 19.36 12.74
CA GLN A 360 5.41 17.92 12.98
C GLN A 360 5.43 17.19 11.64
N ILE A 361 6.50 16.45 11.36
CA ILE A 361 6.71 15.77 10.09
C ILE A 361 6.48 14.27 10.26
N PHE A 362 5.74 13.67 9.34
CA PHE A 362 5.45 12.24 9.28
C PHE A 362 5.75 11.72 7.87
N HIS A 363 6.23 10.47 7.76
CA HIS A 363 6.56 9.87 6.47
C HIS A 363 5.71 8.61 6.24
N LEU A 364 5.01 8.58 5.10
CA LEU A 364 4.33 7.40 4.60
C LEU A 364 5.28 6.62 3.70
N THR A 365 5.71 5.44 4.15
CA THR A 365 6.70 4.61 3.45
C THR A 365 6.06 3.44 2.70
N ASN A 366 4.86 3.02 3.10
CA ASN A 366 4.17 1.90 2.49
C ASN A 366 3.56 2.31 1.15
N ARG A 367 4.18 1.90 0.07
CA ARG A 367 3.63 2.06 -1.28
C ARG A 367 2.58 0.99 -1.51
N ILE A 368 1.37 1.41 -1.81
CA ILE A 368 0.24 0.49 -2.01
C ILE A 368 0.04 0.20 -3.50
N ARG A 369 0.31 1.17 -4.39
CA ARG A 369 -0.05 1.11 -5.81
C ARG A 369 1.03 0.57 -6.74
N THR A 370 2.30 0.70 -6.44
CA THR A 370 3.37 0.47 -7.42
C THR A 370 4.46 -0.42 -6.85
N ASN A 371 4.96 -1.34 -7.66
CA ASN A 371 6.14 -2.13 -7.34
C ASN A 371 7.30 -1.21 -6.93
N ALA A 372 7.99 -1.54 -5.83
CA ALA A 372 9.06 -0.71 -5.28
C ALA A 372 10.23 -0.51 -6.26
N GLU A 373 10.51 -1.51 -7.11
CA GLU A 373 11.57 -1.47 -8.12
C GLU A 373 11.19 -0.55 -9.27
N VAL A 374 9.95 -0.69 -9.80
CA VAL A 374 9.41 0.18 -10.86
C VAL A 374 9.40 1.64 -10.40
N SER A 375 8.91 1.90 -9.18
CA SER A 375 8.93 3.25 -8.61
C SER A 375 10.34 3.80 -8.45
N SER A 376 11.29 2.98 -7.97
CA SER A 376 12.68 3.39 -7.82
C SER A 376 13.32 3.72 -9.18
N PHE A 377 13.01 2.91 -10.21
CA PHE A 377 13.46 3.19 -11.57
C PHE A 377 12.90 4.52 -12.09
N ILE A 378 11.60 4.75 -11.94
CA ILE A 378 10.95 6.00 -12.39
C ILE A 378 11.62 7.22 -11.74
N LEU A 379 11.85 7.19 -10.43
CA LEU A 379 12.51 8.29 -9.72
C LEU A 379 13.95 8.54 -10.23
N ASN A 380 14.72 7.46 -10.37
CA ASN A 380 16.08 7.55 -10.87
C ASN A 380 16.13 8.01 -12.34
N MET A 381 15.11 7.69 -13.13
CA MET A 381 14.95 8.18 -14.50
C MET A 381 14.65 9.68 -14.50
N MET A 382 13.85 10.19 -13.58
CA MET A 382 13.50 11.61 -13.52
C MET A 382 14.68 12.48 -13.06
N HIS A 383 15.52 11.96 -12.13
CA HIS A 383 16.65 12.70 -11.57
C HIS A 383 17.87 11.79 -11.36
N LEU A 384 18.80 11.81 -12.28
CA LEU A 384 19.99 10.95 -12.29
C LEU A 384 20.91 11.11 -11.07
N PRO A 385 21.21 12.31 -10.53
CA PRO A 385 22.06 12.48 -9.37
C PRO A 385 21.46 11.97 -8.06
N GLY A 386 20.14 11.90 -7.98
CA GLY A 386 19.41 11.42 -6.80
C GLY A 386 19.46 9.91 -6.60
N ARG A 387 20.22 9.16 -7.39
CA ARG A 387 20.24 7.69 -7.39
C ARG A 387 20.49 7.11 -6.01
N ARG A 388 19.43 6.60 -5.42
CA ARG A 388 19.47 5.83 -4.18
C ARG A 388 19.44 4.33 -4.50
N GLY A 389 20.60 3.70 -4.38
CA GLY A 389 20.75 2.25 -4.46
C GLY A 389 20.61 1.69 -5.87
N LEU A 390 21.71 1.18 -6.43
CA LEU A 390 21.72 0.44 -7.69
C LEU A 390 21.08 -0.92 -7.43
N ARG A 391 19.86 -1.11 -7.87
CA ARG A 391 19.16 -2.41 -7.82
C ARG A 391 18.93 -2.88 -9.25
N PRO A 392 18.99 -4.19 -9.52
CA PRO A 392 18.43 -4.69 -10.76
C PRO A 392 16.94 -4.33 -10.82
N TYR A 393 16.45 -4.00 -12.00
CA TYR A 393 15.05 -3.65 -12.26
C TYR A 393 14.40 -4.69 -13.17
N PRO A 394 14.12 -5.90 -12.70
CA PRO A 394 13.65 -7.01 -13.52
C PRO A 394 12.26 -6.77 -14.13
N HIS A 395 11.48 -5.85 -13.55
CA HIS A 395 10.14 -5.51 -14.01
C HIS A 395 10.09 -4.26 -14.91
N VAL A 396 11.27 -3.82 -15.42
CA VAL A 396 11.35 -2.67 -16.32
C VAL A 396 12.05 -3.09 -17.59
N GLU A 397 11.40 -2.86 -18.72
CA GLU A 397 11.96 -3.09 -20.05
C GLU A 397 12.14 -1.75 -20.81
N VAL A 398 13.22 -1.62 -21.56
CA VAL A 398 13.48 -0.44 -22.39
C VAL A 398 13.92 -0.91 -23.77
N VAL A 399 13.17 -0.52 -24.79
CA VAL A 399 13.46 -0.82 -26.19
C VAL A 399 13.65 0.46 -27.00
N TYR A 400 14.43 0.38 -28.06
CA TYR A 400 14.69 1.52 -28.95
C TYR A 400 13.95 1.34 -30.29
N ALA A 401 13.33 2.38 -30.76
CA ALA A 401 12.67 2.44 -32.07
C ALA A 401 13.32 3.52 -32.96
N ASN A 402 13.64 3.14 -34.17
CA ASN A 402 14.29 4.05 -35.14
C ASN A 402 13.34 5.03 -35.84
N ASP A 403 12.03 4.72 -35.79
CA ASP A 403 10.99 5.54 -36.44
C ASP A 403 9.61 5.28 -35.78
N ASP A 404 8.58 6.01 -36.24
CA ASP A 404 7.20 5.88 -35.77
C ASP A 404 6.64 4.48 -36.03
N ARG A 405 6.96 3.85 -37.13
CA ARG A 405 6.43 2.54 -37.50
C ARG A 405 6.96 1.45 -36.58
N GLU A 406 8.26 1.53 -36.26
CA GLU A 406 8.89 0.59 -35.33
C GLU A 406 8.36 0.78 -33.91
N ALA A 407 8.19 2.04 -33.46
CA ALA A 407 7.60 2.35 -32.17
C ALA A 407 6.15 1.83 -32.04
N GLU A 408 5.33 2.00 -33.07
CA GLU A 408 3.98 1.44 -33.11
C GLU A 408 3.98 -0.10 -33.09
N ASN A 409 4.95 -0.75 -33.74
CA ASN A 409 5.05 -2.21 -33.74
C ASN A 409 5.39 -2.71 -32.33
N PHE A 410 6.41 -2.13 -31.67
CA PHE A 410 6.72 -2.48 -30.28
C PHE A 410 5.53 -2.25 -29.35
N GLN A 411 4.84 -1.12 -29.48
CA GLN A 411 3.66 -0.85 -28.67
C GLN A 411 2.55 -1.89 -28.90
N LYS A 412 2.29 -2.28 -30.15
CA LYS A 412 1.32 -3.34 -30.50
C LYS A 412 1.74 -4.69 -29.90
N ASP A 413 3.03 -5.01 -29.90
CA ASP A 413 3.53 -6.25 -29.34
C ASP A 413 3.40 -6.29 -27.81
N TYR A 414 3.71 -5.17 -27.12
CA TYR A 414 3.45 -5.03 -25.69
C TYR A 414 1.96 -5.11 -25.34
N LEU A 415 1.07 -4.49 -26.17
CA LEU A 415 -0.37 -4.60 -25.97
C LEU A 415 -0.86 -6.06 -26.09
N ARG A 416 -0.28 -6.87 -27.00
CA ARG A 416 -0.58 -8.31 -27.11
C ARG A 416 -0.10 -9.11 -25.90
N GLN A 417 0.98 -8.68 -25.23
CA GLN A 417 1.52 -9.26 -24.02
C GLN A 417 0.79 -8.81 -22.76
N GLY A 418 -0.29 -8.01 -22.89
CA GLY A 418 -1.11 -7.57 -21.77
C GLY A 418 -0.76 -6.20 -21.21
N TYR A 419 0.25 -5.51 -21.75
CA TYR A 419 0.52 -4.11 -21.38
C TYR A 419 -0.60 -3.18 -21.85
N ARG A 420 -0.75 -2.04 -21.20
CA ARG A 420 -1.76 -1.02 -21.54
C ARG A 420 -1.13 0.37 -21.63
N PRO A 421 -1.70 1.29 -22.43
CA PRO A 421 -1.28 2.69 -22.45
C PRO A 421 -1.71 3.40 -21.15
N PRO A 422 -1.09 4.55 -20.78
CA PRO A 422 -1.28 5.21 -19.49
C PRO A 422 -2.63 5.95 -19.37
N GLN A 423 -3.75 5.24 -19.42
CA GLN A 423 -5.10 5.81 -19.24
C GLN A 423 -5.55 5.72 -17.79
N GLU A 424 -5.36 4.56 -17.17
CA GLU A 424 -5.71 4.25 -15.78
C GLU A 424 -4.51 3.60 -15.06
N ASN A 425 -4.71 3.10 -13.83
CA ASN A 425 -3.69 2.31 -13.14
C ASN A 425 -3.66 0.91 -13.75
N GLU A 426 -2.54 0.54 -14.34
CA GLU A 426 -2.37 -0.69 -15.12
C GLU A 426 -1.32 -1.60 -14.46
N GLU A 427 -1.57 -2.90 -14.44
CA GLU A 427 -0.56 -3.86 -13.96
C GLU A 427 0.72 -3.76 -14.78
N ARG A 428 0.56 -3.76 -16.11
CA ARG A 428 1.63 -3.66 -17.11
C ARG A 428 1.44 -2.44 -17.96
N LEU A 429 2.35 -1.49 -17.85
CA LEU A 429 2.25 -0.21 -18.54
C LEU A 429 3.27 -0.10 -19.68
N VAL A 430 2.84 0.37 -20.84
CA VAL A 430 3.76 0.75 -21.92
C VAL A 430 3.67 2.25 -22.22
N VAL A 431 4.82 2.93 -22.23
CA VAL A 431 4.93 4.37 -22.51
C VAL A 431 5.96 4.61 -23.63
N VAL A 432 5.63 5.52 -24.55
CA VAL A 432 6.55 5.95 -25.63
C VAL A 432 7.22 7.26 -25.24
N LEU A 433 8.54 7.30 -25.28
CA LEU A 433 9.38 8.49 -25.11
C LEU A 433 9.99 8.86 -26.45
N ASP A 434 9.70 10.05 -26.93
CA ASP A 434 10.22 10.52 -28.22
C ASP A 434 11.44 11.43 -28.08
N SER A 435 11.88 12.01 -29.21
CA SER A 435 13.06 12.89 -29.31
C SER A 435 12.92 14.22 -28.56
N ARG A 436 11.72 14.56 -28.04
CA ARG A 436 11.47 15.80 -27.28
C ARG A 436 12.00 15.74 -25.85
N TYR A 437 12.29 14.54 -25.32
CA TYR A 437 12.85 14.36 -23.99
C TYR A 437 14.38 14.42 -24.02
N TYR A 438 14.98 15.07 -23.04
CA TYR A 438 16.44 15.18 -22.88
C TYR A 438 16.82 15.34 -21.40
N TYR A 439 18.09 15.09 -21.07
CA TYR A 439 18.61 15.36 -19.74
C TYR A 439 19.35 16.69 -19.70
N ASP A 440 19.05 17.54 -18.72
CA ASP A 440 19.75 18.78 -18.50
C ASP A 440 21.13 18.58 -17.83
N LYS A 441 21.86 19.69 -17.61
CA LYS A 441 23.21 19.69 -16.98
C LYS A 441 23.21 19.09 -15.57
N ASN A 442 22.08 19.17 -14.87
CA ASN A 442 21.90 18.70 -13.51
C ASN A 442 21.38 17.27 -13.48
N GLY A 443 21.14 16.64 -14.63
CA GLY A 443 20.65 15.27 -14.76
C GLY A 443 19.15 15.11 -14.56
N TYR A 444 18.36 16.17 -14.67
CA TYR A 444 16.90 16.09 -14.70
C TYR A 444 16.40 15.79 -16.09
N LEU A 445 15.41 14.91 -16.18
CA LEU A 445 14.68 14.68 -17.43
C LEU A 445 13.84 15.91 -17.76
N ARG A 446 13.94 16.40 -19.00
CA ARG A 446 13.26 17.59 -19.53
C ARG A 446 12.51 17.28 -20.80
N SER A 447 11.61 18.17 -21.18
CA SER A 447 10.97 18.18 -22.49
C SER A 447 10.71 19.60 -22.97
N GLU A 448 10.87 19.84 -24.25
CA GLU A 448 10.68 21.19 -24.88
C GLU A 448 9.20 21.61 -24.94
N HIS A 449 8.26 20.65 -25.02
CA HIS A 449 6.84 20.91 -25.29
C HIS A 449 5.87 20.11 -24.46
N GLN A 450 6.35 19.33 -23.51
CA GLN A 450 5.49 18.49 -22.67
C GLN A 450 5.80 18.72 -21.19
N ASP A 451 4.76 18.66 -20.38
CA ASP A 451 4.92 18.66 -18.94
C ASP A 451 5.52 17.30 -18.50
N VAL A 452 6.77 17.32 -18.04
CA VAL A 452 7.49 16.15 -17.52
C VAL A 452 6.75 15.56 -16.31
N ARG A 453 6.01 16.39 -15.57
CA ARG A 453 5.13 15.94 -14.49
C ARG A 453 4.02 15.03 -15.03
N LYS A 454 3.43 15.37 -16.17
CA LYS A 454 2.42 14.52 -16.81
C LYS A 454 3.01 13.14 -17.15
N LEU A 455 4.24 13.11 -17.66
CA LEU A 455 4.96 11.87 -17.90
C LEU A 455 5.16 11.09 -16.59
N PHE A 456 5.61 11.74 -15.52
CA PHE A 456 5.78 11.11 -14.22
C PHE A 456 4.47 10.51 -13.69
N HIS A 457 3.37 11.26 -13.76
CA HIS A 457 2.05 10.75 -13.38
C HIS A 457 1.59 9.58 -14.27
N GLN A 458 1.94 9.59 -15.54
CA GLN A 458 1.67 8.46 -16.42
C GLN A 458 2.48 7.23 -16.02
N LEU A 459 3.79 7.39 -15.79
CA LEU A 459 4.67 6.29 -15.38
C LEU A 459 4.31 5.72 -14.01
N SER A 460 3.92 6.57 -13.05
CA SER A 460 3.51 6.14 -11.70
C SER A 460 2.20 5.34 -11.67
N ARG A 461 1.52 5.17 -12.80
CA ARG A 461 0.37 4.27 -12.96
C ARG A 461 0.79 2.81 -13.19
N ALA A 462 2.06 2.54 -13.50
CA ALA A 462 2.57 1.18 -13.59
C ALA A 462 2.57 0.51 -12.21
N LYS A 463 1.87 -0.61 -12.08
CA LYS A 463 1.77 -1.34 -10.83
C LYS A 463 2.91 -2.36 -10.67
N GLU A 464 3.06 -3.28 -11.60
CA GLU A 464 4.01 -4.37 -11.53
C GLU A 464 5.12 -4.28 -12.59
N GLU A 465 4.78 -3.95 -13.82
CA GLU A 465 5.73 -3.93 -14.94
C GLU A 465 5.64 -2.64 -15.74
N LEU A 466 6.80 -2.16 -16.21
CA LEU A 466 6.91 -0.95 -17.03
C LEU A 466 7.73 -1.24 -18.28
N ALA A 467 7.16 -0.98 -19.46
CA ALA A 467 7.86 -0.99 -20.74
C ALA A 467 8.02 0.44 -21.28
N LEU A 468 9.23 0.81 -21.63
CA LEU A 468 9.53 2.10 -22.26
C LEU A 468 9.98 1.88 -23.69
N VAL A 469 9.26 2.47 -24.65
CA VAL A 469 9.64 2.51 -26.06
C VAL A 469 10.27 3.87 -26.33
N VAL A 470 11.59 3.91 -26.51
CA VAL A 470 12.34 5.15 -26.76
C VAL A 470 12.47 5.33 -28.26
N LYS A 471 11.76 6.34 -28.80
CA LYS A 471 11.73 6.61 -30.25
C LYS A 471 12.70 7.75 -30.65
N GLU A 472 13.59 7.46 -31.57
CA GLU A 472 14.54 8.47 -32.19
C GLU A 472 15.35 9.25 -31.14
N ASN A 473 15.63 8.64 -29.96
CA ASN A 473 16.32 9.32 -28.87
C ASN A 473 17.40 8.43 -28.26
N THR A 474 18.51 8.31 -28.95
CA THR A 474 19.66 7.47 -28.55
C THR A 474 20.26 7.91 -27.21
N THR A 475 20.24 9.21 -26.90
CA THR A 475 20.82 9.75 -25.66
C THR A 475 20.02 9.30 -24.45
N VAL A 476 18.70 9.48 -24.46
CA VAL A 476 17.82 9.02 -23.38
C VAL A 476 17.88 7.51 -23.27
N TYR A 477 17.85 6.78 -24.39
CA TYR A 477 17.95 5.33 -24.40
C TYR A 477 19.23 4.82 -23.73
N ALA A 478 20.39 5.39 -24.06
CA ALA A 478 21.66 5.01 -23.45
C ALA A 478 21.66 5.24 -21.92
N VAL A 479 21.07 6.34 -21.47
CA VAL A 479 20.93 6.65 -20.04
C VAL A 479 20.04 5.61 -19.34
N LEU A 480 18.90 5.28 -19.94
CA LEU A 480 17.97 4.30 -19.35
C LEU A 480 18.58 2.89 -19.30
N LEU A 481 19.32 2.49 -20.32
CA LEU A 481 20.08 1.22 -20.29
C LEU A 481 21.14 1.19 -19.18
N ASN A 482 21.85 2.31 -18.96
CA ASN A 482 22.80 2.42 -17.87
C ASN A 482 22.12 2.33 -16.50
N LEU A 483 20.91 2.87 -16.36
CA LEU A 483 20.10 2.71 -15.15
C LEU A 483 19.73 1.24 -14.90
N LEU A 484 19.26 0.53 -15.94
CA LEU A 484 18.90 -0.89 -15.85
C LEU A 484 20.09 -1.76 -15.47
N GLN A 485 21.29 -1.47 -15.99
CA GLN A 485 22.50 -2.23 -15.72
C GLN A 485 23.15 -1.86 -14.38
N GLY A 486 22.62 -0.88 -13.66
CA GLY A 486 23.22 -0.42 -12.41
C GLY A 486 24.60 0.23 -12.58
N ARG A 487 24.97 0.63 -13.79
CA ARG A 487 26.25 1.33 -14.08
C ARG A 487 26.13 2.80 -13.71
N LYS A 488 27.24 3.31 -13.09
CA LYS A 488 27.36 4.75 -12.75
C LYS A 488 27.61 5.58 -14.00
#